data_9534221ba1951d5804e0ee4576cfe371
#
_entry.id   9534221ba1951d5804e0ee4576cfe371
#
_cell.length_a   1.000
_cell.length_b   1.000
_cell.length_c   1.000
_cell.angle_alpha   90.00
_cell.angle_beta   90.00
_cell.angle_gamma   90.00
#
_symmetry.space_group_name_H-M   'P 1'
#
loop_
_entity.id
_entity.type
_entity.pdbx_description
1 polymer ?
#
loop_
_entity_poly.entity_id
_entity_poly.type
_entity_poly.pdbx_seq_one_letter_code
_entity_poly.pdbx_strand_id
1 'polypeptide(L)'
;LASYEQKVTLFSANTDTTYTAYASLNDLPKNLQEQAESGTPALNGVGFFADEKFTMSCDYSAGADVTVLEVGVIYSATKNGKDTLVKGGDGATTVVSRNVANWTGSPNSGTFTMTKKGSDTGSHYMRMYVSYRTSRMNTQVPFVVYGDIYQCVNGAVSAVN
;
A
#
# COMPACT_ATOMS: atom_id res chain seq x y z
N LEU A 1 -18.45 -4.97 -7.73
CA LEU A 1 -17.72 -6.11 -7.15
C LEU A 1 -17.57 -7.26 -8.12
N ALA A 2 -18.52 -7.42 -9.03
CA ALA A 2 -18.49 -8.50 -10.04
C ALA A 2 -17.27 -8.43 -10.96
N SER A 3 -16.69 -7.25 -11.14
CA SER A 3 -15.54 -7.06 -12.00
C SER A 3 -14.19 -7.32 -11.33
N TYR A 4 -14.19 -7.52 -10.02
CA TYR A 4 -12.98 -7.78 -9.26
C TYR A 4 -13.11 -9.08 -8.50
N GLU A 5 -12.42 -10.09 -8.98
CA GLU A 5 -12.37 -11.38 -8.33
C GLU A 5 -10.97 -11.68 -7.88
N GLN A 6 -10.81 -11.84 -6.59
CA GLN A 6 -9.59 -12.34 -6.01
C GLN A 6 -9.87 -13.71 -5.42
N LYS A 7 -9.30 -14.74 -6.02
CA LYS A 7 -9.41 -16.09 -5.49
C LYS A 7 -8.47 -16.25 -4.31
N VAL A 8 -9.04 -16.58 -3.18
CA VAL A 8 -8.31 -16.80 -1.95
C VAL A 8 -8.34 -18.29 -1.62
N THR A 9 -7.16 -18.89 -1.50
CA THR A 9 -7.01 -20.24 -0.99
C THR A 9 -6.51 -20.15 0.43
N LEU A 10 -7.18 -20.80 1.35
CA LEU A 10 -6.70 -20.87 2.72
C LEU A 10 -5.33 -21.55 2.75
N PHE A 11 -4.43 -20.90 3.45
CA PHE A 11 -3.16 -21.53 3.79
C PHE A 11 -3.42 -22.61 4.83
N SER A 12 -3.59 -23.80 4.38
CA SER A 12 -3.62 -24.97 5.26
C SER A 12 -2.95 -26.12 4.56
N ALA A 13 -2.43 -27.03 5.35
CA ALA A 13 -1.88 -28.28 4.85
C ALA A 13 -2.94 -29.18 4.23
N ASN A 14 -4.18 -28.79 4.30
CA ASN A 14 -5.25 -29.50 3.64
C ASN A 14 -5.25 -29.22 2.17
N THR A 15 -5.28 -30.29 1.43
CA THR A 15 -5.39 -30.27 -0.01
C THR A 15 -6.78 -29.94 -0.52
N ASP A 16 -7.67 -29.55 0.34
CA ASP A 16 -9.01 -29.16 -0.06
C ASP A 16 -8.93 -27.81 -0.76
N THR A 17 -9.22 -27.84 -2.04
CA THR A 17 -9.10 -26.71 -2.95
C THR A 17 -10.40 -25.92 -3.07
N THR A 18 -11.06 -25.68 -1.96
CA THR A 18 -12.25 -24.84 -1.96
C THR A 18 -11.81 -23.38 -2.16
N TYR A 19 -12.21 -22.82 -3.28
CA TYR A 19 -11.93 -21.43 -3.60
C TYR A 19 -13.15 -20.58 -3.34
N THR A 20 -12.93 -19.42 -2.73
CA THR A 20 -13.94 -18.38 -2.62
C THR A 20 -13.36 -17.10 -3.18
N ALA A 21 -14.11 -16.44 -4.05
CA ALA A 21 -13.73 -15.17 -4.60
C ALA A 21 -14.18 -14.03 -3.67
N TYR A 22 -13.27 -13.11 -3.38
CA TYR A 22 -13.56 -11.93 -2.56
C TYR A 22 -13.00 -10.69 -3.25
N ALA A 23 -13.74 -9.58 -3.17
CA ALA A 23 -13.34 -8.33 -3.79
C ALA A 23 -12.25 -7.60 -2.99
N SER A 24 -12.24 -7.77 -1.65
CA SER A 24 -11.28 -7.13 -0.77
C SER A 24 -11.08 -7.94 0.51
N LEU A 25 -10.09 -7.57 1.32
CA LEU A 25 -9.92 -8.15 2.66
C LEU A 25 -11.16 -7.99 3.54
N ASN A 26 -11.87 -6.87 3.40
CA ASN A 26 -13.07 -6.61 4.20
C ASN A 26 -14.24 -7.53 3.88
N ASP A 27 -14.23 -8.16 2.70
CA ASP A 27 -15.25 -9.11 2.29
C ASP A 27 -14.97 -10.53 2.78
N LEU A 28 -13.80 -10.79 3.34
CA LEU A 28 -13.44 -12.08 3.90
C LEU A 28 -14.25 -12.38 5.18
N PRO A 29 -14.58 -13.64 5.47
CA PRO A 29 -15.02 -14.02 6.79
C PRO A 29 -14.07 -13.53 7.88
N LYS A 30 -14.60 -13.15 9.03
CA LYS A 30 -13.83 -12.50 10.08
C LYS A 30 -12.57 -13.25 10.51
N ASN A 31 -12.66 -14.57 10.64
CA ASN A 31 -11.52 -15.41 11.00
C ASN A 31 -10.40 -15.37 9.93
N LEU A 32 -10.75 -15.21 8.66
CA LEU A 32 -9.79 -15.08 7.58
C LEU A 32 -9.21 -13.68 7.52
N GLN A 33 -10.00 -12.66 7.84
CA GLN A 33 -9.49 -11.29 7.99
C GLN A 33 -8.42 -11.23 9.07
N GLU A 34 -8.68 -11.80 10.24
CA GLU A 34 -7.74 -11.83 11.36
C GLU A 34 -6.43 -12.54 10.97
N GLN A 35 -6.51 -13.63 10.23
CA GLN A 35 -5.32 -14.33 9.73
C GLN A 35 -4.53 -13.48 8.73
N ALA A 36 -5.22 -12.82 7.81
CA ALA A 36 -4.58 -11.96 6.83
C ALA A 36 -3.97 -10.71 7.49
N GLU A 37 -4.70 -10.07 8.41
CA GLU A 37 -4.24 -8.89 9.13
C GLU A 37 -3.01 -9.17 9.99
N SER A 38 -2.93 -10.34 10.62
CA SER A 38 -1.75 -10.69 11.42
C SER A 38 -0.47 -10.84 10.59
N GLY A 39 -0.61 -10.99 9.27
CA GLY A 39 0.51 -10.97 8.33
C GLY A 39 0.68 -9.63 7.62
N THR A 40 -0.11 -8.61 7.94
CA THR A 40 -0.03 -7.32 7.27
C THR A 40 1.23 -6.55 7.68
N PRO A 41 1.99 -5.99 6.72
CA PRO A 41 3.12 -5.14 7.04
C PRO A 41 2.71 -3.90 7.85
N ALA A 42 3.55 -3.50 8.78
CA ALA A 42 3.40 -2.25 9.50
C ALA A 42 3.98 -1.11 8.65
N LEU A 43 3.23 -0.03 8.52
CA LEU A 43 3.61 1.14 7.74
C LEU A 43 3.60 2.39 8.59
N ASN A 44 4.60 3.24 8.38
CA ASN A 44 4.62 4.58 8.94
C ASN A 44 5.08 5.55 7.83
N GLY A 45 4.11 6.18 7.18
CA GLY A 45 4.36 7.21 6.18
C GLY A 45 3.98 8.57 6.72
N VAL A 46 4.90 9.52 6.72
CA VAL A 46 4.68 10.89 7.22
C VAL A 46 5.04 11.89 6.13
N GLY A 47 4.10 12.76 5.80
CA GLY A 47 4.32 13.87 4.89
C GLY A 47 4.88 15.08 5.60
N PHE A 48 5.80 15.78 4.95
CA PHE A 48 6.34 17.06 5.45
C PHE A 48 6.74 17.97 4.28
N PHE A 49 6.93 19.23 4.58
CA PHE A 49 7.38 20.22 3.62
C PHE A 49 8.72 20.80 4.08
N ALA A 50 9.72 20.66 3.24
CA ALA A 50 11.06 21.17 3.49
C ALA A 50 11.73 21.49 2.17
N ASP A 51 12.58 22.52 2.15
CA ASP A 51 13.31 22.96 0.95
C ASP A 51 12.37 23.18 -0.25
N GLU A 52 11.23 23.77 0.00
CA GLU A 52 10.18 24.06 -0.99
C GLU A 52 9.62 22.81 -1.68
N LYS A 53 9.66 21.66 -1.01
CA LYS A 53 9.21 20.39 -1.56
C LYS A 53 8.33 19.62 -0.59
N PHE A 54 7.29 19.00 -1.14
CA PHE A 54 6.46 18.04 -0.42
C PHE A 54 7.11 16.66 -0.48
N THR A 55 7.45 16.11 0.68
CA THR A 55 8.16 14.83 0.81
C THR A 55 7.40 13.88 1.72
N MET A 56 7.37 12.60 1.35
CA MET A 56 6.94 11.51 2.20
C MET A 56 8.17 10.77 2.74
N SER A 57 8.26 10.66 4.06
CA SER A 57 9.19 9.76 4.74
C SER A 57 8.46 8.49 5.11
N CYS A 58 8.96 7.36 4.68
CA CYS A 58 8.27 6.08 4.73
C CYS A 58 9.13 5.03 5.40
N ASP A 59 8.55 4.37 6.41
CA ASP A 59 9.12 3.21 7.07
C ASP A 59 8.16 2.04 6.95
N TYR A 60 8.66 0.83 6.76
CA TYR A 60 7.84 -0.36 6.77
C TYR A 60 8.58 -1.53 7.40
N SER A 61 7.81 -2.46 7.96
CA SER A 61 8.33 -3.72 8.45
C SER A 61 7.27 -4.82 8.32
N ALA A 62 7.72 -6.03 8.02
CA ALA A 62 6.86 -7.20 7.89
C ALA A 62 7.48 -8.41 8.57
N GLY A 63 6.63 -9.31 9.04
CA GLY A 63 7.06 -10.57 9.64
C GLY A 63 7.60 -11.58 8.62
N ALA A 64 8.12 -12.68 9.12
CA ALA A 64 8.76 -13.72 8.30
C ALA A 64 7.80 -14.44 7.35
N ASP A 65 6.51 -14.45 7.65
CA ASP A 65 5.47 -15.07 6.82
C ASP A 65 4.95 -14.15 5.71
N VAL A 66 5.48 -12.95 5.61
CA VAL A 66 5.15 -11.97 4.57
C VAL A 66 6.30 -11.87 3.57
N THR A 67 5.96 -11.75 2.31
CA THR A 67 6.90 -11.38 1.25
C THR A 67 6.50 -10.04 0.67
N VAL A 68 7.29 -9.01 0.93
CA VAL A 68 7.07 -7.69 0.35
C VAL A 68 7.53 -7.70 -1.10
N LEU A 69 6.66 -7.26 -2.00
CA LEU A 69 6.89 -7.28 -3.44
C LEU A 69 7.23 -5.91 -4.01
N GLU A 70 6.64 -4.87 -3.45
CA GLU A 70 6.80 -3.51 -3.96
C GLU A 70 6.44 -2.50 -2.88
N VAL A 71 7.18 -1.42 -2.81
CA VAL A 71 6.90 -0.29 -1.93
C VAL A 71 7.02 1.02 -2.70
N GLY A 72 6.25 1.99 -2.30
CA GLY A 72 6.28 3.31 -2.92
C GLY A 72 5.24 4.25 -2.36
N VAL A 73 4.88 5.24 -3.15
CA VAL A 73 3.93 6.28 -2.81
C VAL A 73 2.94 6.45 -3.94
N ILE A 74 1.68 6.64 -3.59
CA ILE A 74 0.65 7.05 -4.54
C ILE A 74 0.52 8.57 -4.44
N TYR A 75 0.56 9.23 -5.57
CA TYR A 75 0.48 10.69 -5.71
C TYR A 75 -0.73 11.09 -6.56
N SER A 76 -1.39 12.15 -6.16
CA SER A 76 -2.39 12.81 -7.01
C SER A 76 -2.49 14.30 -6.69
N ALA A 77 -2.86 15.11 -7.68
CA ALA A 77 -3.24 16.50 -7.49
C ALA A 77 -4.74 16.68 -7.21
N THR A 78 -5.53 15.63 -7.40
CA THR A 78 -6.99 15.72 -7.36
C THR A 78 -7.66 14.68 -6.48
N LYS A 79 -7.05 13.49 -6.34
CA LYS A 79 -7.64 12.36 -5.61
C LYS A 79 -7.09 12.30 -4.19
N ASN A 80 -7.99 12.34 -3.22
CA ASN A 80 -7.63 12.41 -1.80
C ASN A 80 -8.40 11.42 -0.92
N GLY A 81 -9.17 10.51 -1.52
CA GLY A 81 -9.96 9.53 -0.78
C GLY A 81 -9.24 8.20 -0.62
N LYS A 82 -9.63 7.44 0.39
CA LYS A 82 -9.07 6.11 0.66
C LYS A 82 -9.27 5.15 -0.50
N ASP A 83 -10.35 5.31 -1.25
CA ASP A 83 -10.70 4.43 -2.36
C ASP A 83 -10.28 4.99 -3.73
N THR A 84 -9.79 6.21 -3.79
CA THR A 84 -9.39 6.87 -5.04
C THR A 84 -7.89 7.07 -5.15
N LEU A 85 -7.22 7.38 -4.04
CA LEU A 85 -5.76 7.48 -3.99
C LEU A 85 -5.16 6.10 -3.74
N VAL A 86 -5.26 5.25 -4.74
CA VAL A 86 -4.87 3.84 -4.67
C VAL A 86 -3.97 3.46 -5.84
N LYS A 87 -3.22 2.38 -5.66
CA LYS A 87 -2.35 1.84 -6.71
C LYS A 87 -3.17 1.52 -7.97
N GLY A 88 -2.78 2.12 -9.09
CA GLY A 88 -3.49 1.95 -10.36
C GLY A 88 -4.82 2.68 -10.45
N GLY A 89 -5.16 3.51 -9.47
CA GLY A 89 -6.40 4.29 -9.48
C GLY A 89 -6.39 5.37 -10.57
N ASP A 90 -7.56 5.68 -11.08
CA ASP A 90 -7.73 6.74 -12.06
C ASP A 90 -7.38 8.10 -11.46
N GLY A 91 -6.55 8.88 -12.16
CA GLY A 91 -6.06 10.16 -11.66
C GLY A 91 -5.05 10.08 -10.52
N ALA A 92 -4.58 8.88 -10.19
CA ALA A 92 -3.53 8.66 -9.21
C ALA A 92 -2.29 8.07 -9.88
N THR A 93 -1.12 8.57 -9.51
CA THR A 93 0.16 8.09 -10.02
C THR A 93 0.84 7.20 -8.99
N THR A 94 1.16 5.98 -9.38
CA THR A 94 1.95 5.07 -8.56
C THR A 94 3.43 5.34 -8.80
N VAL A 95 4.14 5.72 -7.75
CA VAL A 95 5.58 5.97 -7.79
C VAL A 95 6.28 4.87 -7.02
N VAL A 96 6.87 3.94 -7.74
CA VAL A 96 7.56 2.80 -7.15
C VAL A 96 8.92 3.23 -6.63
N SER A 97 9.21 2.96 -5.37
CA SER A 97 10.53 3.14 -4.79
C SER A 97 11.39 1.89 -4.99
N ARG A 98 10.83 0.73 -4.67
CA ARG A 98 11.52 -0.56 -4.81
C ARG A 98 10.53 -1.65 -5.20
N ASN A 99 11.00 -2.58 -5.99
CA ASN A 99 10.26 -3.79 -6.33
C ASN A 99 11.23 -4.98 -6.41
N VAL A 100 10.70 -6.19 -6.61
CA VAL A 100 11.50 -7.42 -6.65
C VAL A 100 12.61 -7.40 -7.70
N ALA A 101 12.49 -6.60 -8.75
CA ALA A 101 13.48 -6.52 -9.82
C ALA A 101 14.72 -5.72 -9.42
N ASN A 102 14.61 -4.80 -8.46
CA ASN A 102 15.70 -3.91 -8.05
C ASN A 102 16.03 -3.96 -6.56
N TRP A 103 15.52 -4.98 -5.85
CA TRP A 103 15.75 -5.10 -4.40
C TRP A 103 17.15 -5.63 -4.10
N THR A 104 17.81 -4.96 -3.18
CA THR A 104 19.07 -5.41 -2.60
C THR A 104 18.88 -5.53 -1.08
N GLY A 105 19.19 -6.70 -0.53
CA GLY A 105 19.01 -6.98 0.90
C GLY A 105 17.65 -7.56 1.26
N SER A 106 17.23 -7.41 2.51
CA SER A 106 15.95 -7.95 2.97
C SER A 106 14.78 -7.09 2.49
N PRO A 107 13.80 -7.66 1.79
CA PRO A 107 12.65 -6.92 1.31
C PRO A 107 11.62 -6.58 2.40
N ASN A 108 11.71 -7.20 3.58
CA ASN A 108 10.66 -7.14 4.59
C ASN A 108 10.72 -5.94 5.51
N SER A 109 11.76 -5.13 5.43
CA SER A 109 11.85 -3.89 6.19
C SER A 109 12.72 -2.87 5.48
N GLY A 110 12.49 -1.61 5.73
CA GLY A 110 13.29 -0.54 5.19
C GLY A 110 12.66 0.82 5.32
N THR A 111 13.41 1.81 4.87
CA THR A 111 13.01 3.21 4.83
C THR A 111 13.25 3.76 3.45
N PHE A 112 12.42 4.71 3.03
CA PHE A 112 12.62 5.46 1.81
C PHE A 112 11.92 6.81 1.89
N THR A 113 12.32 7.73 1.01
CA THR A 113 11.67 9.03 0.87
C THR A 113 11.23 9.24 -0.56
N MET A 114 10.10 9.90 -0.74
CA MET A 114 9.59 10.31 -2.03
C MET A 114 9.26 11.78 -2.00
N THR A 115 9.84 12.53 -2.93
CA THR A 115 9.69 13.98 -2.99
C THR A 115 9.03 14.39 -4.30
N LYS A 116 7.95 15.18 -4.18
CA LYS A 116 7.34 15.81 -5.35
C LYS A 116 8.24 16.96 -5.83
N LYS A 117 8.55 16.94 -7.10
CA LYS A 117 9.28 18.03 -7.74
C LYS A 117 8.31 19.05 -8.32
N GLY A 118 8.72 20.30 -8.32
CA GLY A 118 8.02 21.40 -8.97
C GLY A 118 7.30 22.32 -8.00
N SER A 119 6.51 23.23 -8.57
CA SER A 119 5.79 24.27 -7.83
C SER A 119 4.79 23.68 -6.85
N ASP A 120 4.71 24.30 -5.67
CA ASP A 120 3.81 23.89 -4.60
C ASP A 120 2.50 24.69 -4.59
N THR A 121 2.16 25.28 -5.71
CA THR A 121 0.86 25.93 -5.88
C THR A 121 -0.22 24.87 -6.04
N GLY A 122 -1.29 25.01 -5.28
CA GLY A 122 -2.42 24.09 -5.30
C GLY A 122 -2.30 22.96 -4.26
N SER A 123 -3.12 21.97 -4.44
CA SER A 123 -3.21 20.83 -3.53
C SER A 123 -2.52 19.60 -4.11
N HIS A 124 -1.79 18.90 -3.29
CA HIS A 124 -1.12 17.65 -3.63
C HIS A 124 -1.36 16.63 -2.53
N TYR A 125 -1.55 15.38 -2.92
CA TYR A 125 -1.86 14.30 -2.00
C TYR A 125 -0.90 13.14 -2.22
N MET A 126 -0.40 12.59 -1.13
CA MET A 126 0.44 11.39 -1.16
C MET A 126 0.07 10.42 -0.05
N ARG A 127 0.20 9.15 -0.32
CA ARG A 127 0.15 8.09 0.68
C ARG A 127 1.15 6.98 0.34
N MET A 128 1.71 6.40 1.37
CA MET A 128 2.58 5.24 1.25
C MET A 128 1.78 3.98 0.93
N TYR A 129 2.37 3.05 0.20
CA TYR A 129 1.81 1.71 0.01
C TYR A 129 2.88 0.64 0.08
N VAL A 130 2.45 -0.56 0.42
CA VAL A 130 3.24 -1.80 0.35
C VAL A 130 2.39 -2.86 -0.34
N SER A 131 2.92 -3.45 -1.38
CA SER A 131 2.34 -4.63 -2.04
C SER A 131 3.05 -5.87 -1.52
N TYR A 132 2.29 -6.88 -1.12
CA TYR A 132 2.84 -8.06 -0.45
C TYR A 132 2.01 -9.31 -0.69
N ARG A 133 2.64 -10.45 -0.41
CA ARG A 133 1.98 -11.74 -0.25
C ARG A 133 2.25 -12.27 1.15
N THR A 134 1.37 -13.13 1.63
CA THR A 134 1.56 -13.81 2.90
C THR A 134 1.48 -15.31 2.69
N SER A 135 2.28 -16.06 3.43
CA SER A 135 2.21 -17.53 3.43
C SER A 135 0.93 -18.06 4.06
N ARG A 136 0.17 -17.20 4.75
CA ARG A 136 -1.11 -17.57 5.37
C ARG A 136 -2.24 -17.68 4.38
N MET A 137 -2.12 -17.00 3.24
CA MET A 137 -3.14 -16.99 2.21
C MET A 137 -2.47 -16.99 0.83
N ASN A 138 -2.99 -17.84 -0.05
CA ASN A 138 -2.58 -17.84 -1.44
C ASN A 138 -3.61 -17.07 -2.25
N THR A 139 -3.19 -15.97 -2.87
CA THR A 139 -4.06 -15.12 -3.68
C THR A 139 -3.49 -15.01 -5.09
N GLN A 140 -4.37 -14.83 -6.08
CA GLN A 140 -3.93 -14.59 -7.46
C GLN A 140 -3.29 -13.21 -7.61
N VAL A 141 -3.78 -12.23 -6.84
CA VAL A 141 -3.32 -10.85 -6.87
C VAL A 141 -2.69 -10.53 -5.51
N PRO A 142 -1.55 -9.85 -5.47
CA PRO A 142 -0.96 -9.41 -4.22
C PRO A 142 -1.91 -8.51 -3.43
N PHE A 143 -1.81 -8.56 -2.11
CA PHE A 143 -2.43 -7.57 -1.25
C PHE A 143 -1.68 -6.24 -1.36
N VAL A 144 -2.41 -5.16 -1.13
CA VAL A 144 -1.82 -3.82 -1.00
C VAL A 144 -2.34 -3.19 0.27
N VAL A 145 -1.43 -2.73 1.10
CA VAL A 145 -1.74 -1.97 2.32
C VAL A 145 -1.26 -0.54 2.15
N TYR A 146 -2.04 0.41 2.68
CA TYR A 146 -1.80 1.84 2.52
C TYR A 146 -1.61 2.50 3.86
N GLY A 147 -0.72 3.48 3.90
CA GLY A 147 -0.58 4.39 5.02
C GLY A 147 -1.60 5.54 4.97
N ASP A 148 -1.44 6.48 5.88
CA ASP A 148 -2.26 7.67 5.94
C ASP A 148 -2.04 8.57 4.72
N ILE A 149 -3.10 9.29 4.34
CA ILE A 149 -3.03 10.28 3.27
C ILE A 149 -2.55 11.60 3.88
N TYR A 150 -1.56 12.19 3.26
CA TYR A 150 -1.10 13.55 3.57
C TYR A 150 -1.39 14.48 2.41
N GLN A 151 -1.82 15.69 2.74
CA GLN A 151 -1.97 16.76 1.76
C GLN A 151 -0.94 17.85 1.98
N CYS A 152 -0.54 18.50 0.91
CA CYS A 152 0.22 19.73 0.93
C CYS A 152 -0.57 20.78 0.14
N VAL A 153 -0.90 21.89 0.78
CA VAL A 153 -1.60 23.02 0.15
C VAL A 153 -0.75 24.26 0.37
N ASN A 154 -0.15 24.77 -0.69
CA ASN A 154 0.72 25.95 -0.63
C ASN A 154 1.81 25.84 0.46
N GLY A 155 2.42 24.68 0.59
CA GLY A 155 3.46 24.43 1.58
C GLY A 155 2.96 24.03 2.97
N ALA A 156 1.66 24.03 3.22
CA ALA A 156 1.09 23.55 4.49
C ALA A 156 0.72 22.07 4.38
N VAL A 157 1.33 21.24 5.22
CA VAL A 157 1.12 19.78 5.21
C VAL A 157 0.25 19.37 6.38
N SER A 158 -0.72 18.51 6.11
CA SER A 158 -1.58 17.90 7.12
C SER A 158 -2.05 16.52 6.70
N ALA A 159 -2.40 15.69 7.69
CA ALA A 159 -3.03 14.40 7.41
C ALA A 159 -4.47 14.61 6.96
N VAL A 160 -4.89 13.80 5.99
CA VAL A 160 -6.28 13.76 5.51
C VAL A 160 -6.98 12.59 6.18
N ASN A 161 -8.03 12.89 6.90
CA ASN A 161 -8.82 11.87 7.60
C ASN A 161 -10.02 11.41 6.77
#